data_585757f877afa57d584a09494b358436
#
_entry.id   585757f877afa57d584a09494b358436
#
_cell.length_a   1.000
_cell.length_b   1.000
_cell.length_c   1.000
_cell.angle_alpha   90.00
_cell.angle_beta   90.00
_cell.angle_gamma   90.00
#
_symmetry.space_group_name_H-M   'P 1'
#
loop_
_entity.id
_entity.type
_entity.pdbx_description
1 polymer ?
#
loop_
_entity_poly.entity_id
_entity_poly.type
_entity_poly.pdbx_seq_one_letter_code
_entity_poly.pdbx_strand_id
1 'polypeptide(L)'
;MAREASENREEAESWERLEAQARDLIELGQLAVEDEELDAQLRQETRALERELHQRELSLLFSDPYAGHNAVVSITVGQGGIDAQDWVEILLRMYTKWATPSAHEVSTLRPGCETDLLDTAPGDQAGLKGATVIFRGRRAYGLLRSEHGVHRLVRISPFDQNHRRHTSFALVEVMPELDDAEENEVEINPDDLRIDTYRSTGAGGQHVNKTDSAVRITHLPTGIVVQCQNERSQIKNREIAMKVLRSRLFQHQQQEAARRRDELRGEKMPADFGNQIRNYVLQPYTLVKDVRTGVEVGNVQAVLDGELEPFVEGWLRWRLGERTEQSA
;
A
#
# COMPACT_ATOMS: atom_id res chain seq x y z
N MET A 1 26.26 13.64 2.19
CA MET A 1 27.54 13.25 2.84
C MET A 1 27.56 13.57 4.32
N ALA A 2 27.52 14.86 4.80
CA ALA A 2 27.56 15.18 6.25
C ALA A 2 26.31 14.67 6.99
N ARG A 3 25.13 14.79 6.41
CA ARG A 3 23.87 14.31 6.97
C ARG A 3 23.81 12.78 7.03
N GLU A 4 24.20 12.09 5.97
CA GLU A 4 24.29 10.62 5.94
C GLU A 4 25.29 10.08 6.95
N ALA A 5 26.44 10.76 7.14
CA ALA A 5 27.40 10.37 8.15
C ALA A 5 26.88 10.57 9.58
N SER A 6 26.01 11.57 9.82
CA SER A 6 25.33 11.76 11.12
C SER A 6 24.27 10.67 11.35
N GLU A 7 23.45 10.38 10.35
CA GLU A 7 22.40 9.35 10.41
C GLU A 7 23.01 7.96 10.65
N ASN A 8 24.08 7.61 9.93
CA ASN A 8 24.79 6.34 10.12
C ASN A 8 25.44 6.23 11.50
N ARG A 9 25.93 7.34 12.06
CA ARG A 9 26.51 7.34 13.41
C ARG A 9 25.42 7.15 14.48
N GLU A 10 24.30 7.85 14.36
CA GLU A 10 23.16 7.69 15.28
C GLU A 10 22.60 6.27 15.24
N GLU A 11 22.57 5.66 14.07
CA GLU A 11 22.16 4.28 13.91
C GLU A 11 23.14 3.32 14.57
N ALA A 12 24.45 3.48 14.37
CA ALA A 12 25.47 2.65 15.03
C ALA A 12 25.41 2.76 16.57
N GLU A 13 25.35 3.99 17.11
CA GLU A 13 25.21 4.23 18.55
C GLU A 13 23.94 3.63 19.13
N SER A 14 22.89 3.56 18.32
CA SER A 14 21.63 2.96 18.73
C SER A 14 21.68 1.43 18.78
N TRP A 15 22.44 0.78 17.89
CA TRP A 15 22.71 -0.67 17.95
C TRP A 15 23.59 -1.04 19.14
N GLU A 16 24.63 -0.23 19.42
CA GLU A 16 25.49 -0.42 20.59
C GLU A 16 24.71 -0.35 21.90
N ARG A 17 23.73 0.56 22.00
CA ARG A 17 22.83 0.64 23.18
C ARG A 17 21.97 -0.61 23.35
N LEU A 18 21.39 -1.14 22.26
CA LEU A 18 20.61 -2.36 22.33
C LEU A 18 21.44 -3.56 22.75
N GLU A 19 22.66 -3.66 22.24
CA GLU A 19 23.60 -4.73 22.61
C GLU A 19 23.97 -4.62 24.09
N ALA A 20 24.21 -3.42 24.61
CA ALA A 20 24.50 -3.19 26.03
C ALA A 20 23.29 -3.61 26.88
N GLN A 21 22.08 -3.16 26.54
CA GLN A 21 20.86 -3.56 27.25
C GLN A 21 20.63 -5.08 27.24
N ALA A 22 20.89 -5.74 26.13
CA ALA A 22 20.77 -7.19 26.04
C ALA A 22 21.78 -7.90 26.98
N ARG A 23 23.01 -7.40 27.06
CA ARG A 23 24.03 -7.92 27.99
C ARG A 23 23.63 -7.72 29.46
N ASP A 24 23.16 -6.52 29.80
CA ASP A 24 22.70 -6.19 31.16
C ASP A 24 21.53 -7.10 31.58
N LEU A 25 20.59 -7.37 30.67
CA LEU A 25 19.48 -8.28 30.95
C LEU A 25 19.94 -9.74 31.14
N ILE A 26 20.96 -10.17 30.39
CA ILE A 26 21.55 -11.52 30.56
C ILE A 26 22.25 -11.63 31.92
N GLU A 27 22.99 -10.61 32.34
CA GLU A 27 23.68 -10.59 33.66
C GLU A 27 22.66 -10.56 34.80
N LEU A 28 21.63 -9.71 34.69
CA LEU A 28 20.55 -9.66 35.68
C LEU A 28 19.79 -10.97 35.77
N GLY A 29 19.54 -11.66 34.62
CA GLY A 29 18.88 -12.95 34.59
C GLY A 29 19.64 -14.06 35.30
N GLN A 30 20.98 -13.97 35.35
CA GLN A 30 21.81 -14.91 36.12
C GLN A 30 21.71 -14.67 37.65
N LEU A 31 21.36 -13.44 38.05
CA LEU A 31 21.24 -13.07 39.45
C LEU A 31 19.81 -13.26 39.99
N ALA A 32 18.82 -13.27 39.11
CA ALA A 32 17.39 -13.29 39.46
C ALA A 32 16.82 -14.68 39.82
N VAL A 33 17.65 -15.70 39.96
CA VAL A 33 17.25 -17.12 40.07
C VAL A 33 16.33 -17.42 41.29
N GLU A 34 16.22 -16.53 42.29
CA GLU A 34 15.43 -16.74 43.50
C GLU A 34 14.50 -15.56 43.87
N ASP A 35 14.38 -14.53 42.99
CA ASP A 35 13.58 -13.33 43.28
C ASP A 35 12.45 -13.17 42.26
N GLU A 36 11.20 -13.44 42.69
CA GLU A 36 10.00 -13.35 41.82
C GLU A 36 9.72 -11.92 41.30
N GLU A 37 10.06 -10.90 42.10
CA GLU A 37 9.82 -9.49 41.69
C GLU A 37 10.80 -9.06 40.64
N LEU A 38 12.08 -9.45 40.78
CA LEU A 38 13.12 -9.23 39.81
C LEU A 38 12.88 -10.03 38.51
N ASP A 39 12.38 -11.27 38.61
CA ASP A 39 12.00 -12.08 37.42
C ASP A 39 10.86 -11.43 36.63
N ALA A 40 9.86 -10.87 37.31
CA ALA A 40 8.75 -10.17 36.65
C ALA A 40 9.23 -8.91 35.91
N GLN A 41 10.10 -8.12 36.52
CA GLN A 41 10.72 -6.94 35.92
C GLN A 41 11.57 -7.33 34.70
N LEU A 42 12.40 -8.35 34.83
CA LEU A 42 13.25 -8.89 33.77
C LEU A 42 12.45 -9.32 32.54
N ARG A 43 11.34 -10.02 32.76
CA ARG A 43 10.40 -10.40 31.69
C ARG A 43 9.79 -9.20 30.99
N GLN A 44 9.48 -8.13 31.73
CA GLN A 44 8.94 -6.91 31.15
C GLN A 44 9.97 -6.18 30.28
N GLU A 45 11.20 -6.04 30.77
CA GLU A 45 12.29 -5.41 30.06
C GLU A 45 12.73 -6.22 28.83
N THR A 46 12.81 -7.55 28.94
CA THR A 46 13.09 -8.45 27.81
C THR A 46 12.05 -8.27 26.70
N ARG A 47 10.75 -8.26 27.06
CA ARG A 47 9.69 -8.02 26.07
C ARG A 47 9.74 -6.62 25.44
N ALA A 48 10.25 -5.62 26.17
CA ALA A 48 10.44 -4.28 25.62
C ALA A 48 11.59 -4.26 24.61
N LEU A 49 12.70 -4.92 24.95
CA LEU A 49 13.87 -5.05 24.08
C LEU A 49 13.54 -5.89 22.83
N GLU A 50 12.83 -7.00 22.98
CA GLU A 50 12.36 -7.81 21.84
C GLU A 50 11.49 -6.99 20.88
N ARG A 51 10.58 -6.16 21.41
CA ARG A 51 9.76 -5.27 20.57
C ARG A 51 10.59 -4.22 19.85
N GLU A 52 11.57 -3.63 20.52
CA GLU A 52 12.45 -2.64 19.90
C GLU A 52 13.32 -3.28 18.82
N LEU A 53 13.91 -4.45 19.09
CA LEU A 53 14.68 -5.23 18.11
C LEU A 53 13.82 -5.59 16.89
N HIS A 54 12.64 -6.12 17.11
CA HIS A 54 11.69 -6.44 16.03
C HIS A 54 11.32 -5.22 15.18
N GLN A 55 11.08 -4.06 15.80
CA GLN A 55 10.82 -2.81 15.06
C GLN A 55 12.00 -2.38 14.20
N ARG A 56 13.23 -2.61 14.66
CA ARG A 56 14.45 -2.29 13.89
C ARG A 56 14.69 -3.27 12.76
N GLU A 57 14.51 -4.56 13.01
CA GLU A 57 14.53 -5.59 11.97
C GLU A 57 13.56 -5.21 10.85
N LEU A 58 12.31 -4.90 11.20
CA LEU A 58 11.32 -4.44 10.23
C LEU A 58 11.80 -3.20 9.47
N SER A 59 12.53 -2.28 10.12
CA SER A 59 13.03 -1.08 9.44
C SER A 59 14.10 -1.38 8.40
N LEU A 60 14.91 -2.43 8.58
CA LEU A 60 15.90 -2.91 7.60
C LEU A 60 15.26 -3.56 6.37
N LEU A 61 14.02 -4.06 6.51
CA LEU A 61 13.28 -4.65 5.40
C LEU A 61 12.88 -3.62 4.32
N PHE A 62 12.84 -2.32 4.69
CA PHE A 62 12.52 -1.22 3.78
C PHE A 62 13.75 -0.77 2.95
N SER A 63 14.36 -1.71 2.23
CA SER A 63 15.54 -1.46 1.39
C SER A 63 15.24 -0.78 0.04
N ASP A 64 13.99 -0.38 -0.21
CA ASP A 64 13.58 0.35 -1.39
C ASP A 64 13.85 1.85 -1.20
N PRO A 65 14.53 2.54 -2.13
CA PRO A 65 14.80 3.97 -2.00
C PRO A 65 13.53 4.82 -1.85
N TYR A 66 12.40 4.34 -2.37
CA TYR A 66 11.10 5.04 -2.27
C TYR A 66 10.25 4.57 -1.08
N ALA A 67 10.74 3.63 -0.25
CA ALA A 67 9.95 3.08 0.87
C ALA A 67 9.48 4.14 1.87
N GLY A 68 10.22 5.27 1.98
CA GLY A 68 9.89 6.38 2.86
C GLY A 68 8.75 7.29 2.38
N HIS A 69 8.36 7.18 1.11
CA HIS A 69 7.41 8.09 0.48
C HIS A 69 5.96 7.85 0.91
N ASN A 70 5.11 8.85 0.66
CA ASN A 70 3.67 8.70 0.68
C ASN A 70 3.22 7.75 -0.44
N ALA A 71 2.04 7.15 -0.29
CA ALA A 71 1.51 6.21 -1.25
C ALA A 71 0.31 6.76 -2.00
N VAL A 72 0.30 6.62 -3.31
CA VAL A 72 -0.91 6.78 -4.15
C VAL A 72 -1.45 5.39 -4.43
N VAL A 73 -2.67 5.11 -3.96
CA VAL A 73 -3.34 3.83 -4.14
C VAL A 73 -4.54 4.01 -5.07
N SER A 74 -4.54 3.29 -6.17
CA SER A 74 -5.67 3.23 -7.10
C SER A 74 -6.30 1.85 -7.04
N ILE A 75 -7.60 1.78 -6.76
CA ILE A 75 -8.37 0.54 -6.72
C ILE A 75 -9.30 0.56 -7.92
N THR A 76 -9.27 -0.49 -8.74
CA THR A 76 -10.09 -0.58 -9.95
C THR A 76 -10.89 -1.87 -9.95
N VAL A 77 -12.15 -1.79 -10.38
CA VAL A 77 -13.03 -2.95 -10.51
C VAL A 77 -12.47 -3.95 -11.53
N GLY A 78 -12.46 -5.25 -11.14
CA GLY A 78 -12.15 -6.37 -12.01
C GLY A 78 -13.42 -7.11 -12.46
N GLN A 79 -13.30 -8.43 -12.66
CA GLN A 79 -14.42 -9.29 -12.99
C GLN A 79 -15.34 -9.51 -11.77
N GLY A 80 -16.67 -9.55 -11.97
CA GLY A 80 -17.66 -9.85 -10.93
C GLY A 80 -18.88 -8.92 -10.90
N GLY A 81 -18.99 -7.96 -11.83
CA GLY A 81 -20.15 -7.08 -11.97
C GLY A 81 -20.37 -6.19 -10.74
N ILE A 82 -21.61 -6.11 -10.23
CA ILE A 82 -21.97 -5.27 -9.07
C ILE A 82 -21.24 -5.72 -7.80
N ASP A 83 -21.02 -7.01 -7.60
CA ASP A 83 -20.27 -7.54 -6.46
C ASP A 83 -18.80 -7.08 -6.48
N ALA A 84 -18.21 -6.92 -7.67
CA ALA A 84 -16.85 -6.39 -7.80
C ALA A 84 -16.79 -4.87 -7.54
N GLN A 85 -17.84 -4.13 -7.90
CA GLN A 85 -17.95 -2.69 -7.57
C GLN A 85 -18.08 -2.47 -6.05
N ASP A 86 -18.87 -3.30 -5.37
CA ASP A 86 -18.98 -3.30 -3.90
C ASP A 86 -17.66 -3.72 -3.24
N TRP A 87 -16.92 -4.65 -3.85
CA TRP A 87 -15.61 -5.06 -3.37
C TRP A 87 -14.58 -3.92 -3.39
N VAL A 88 -14.59 -3.07 -4.41
CA VAL A 88 -13.76 -1.86 -4.47
C VAL A 88 -14.04 -0.93 -3.29
N GLU A 89 -15.31 -0.71 -2.95
CA GLU A 89 -15.71 0.13 -1.82
C GLU A 89 -15.28 -0.48 -0.48
N ILE A 90 -15.40 -1.80 -0.33
CA ILE A 90 -14.92 -2.52 0.87
C ILE A 90 -13.40 -2.38 1.02
N LEU A 91 -12.63 -2.55 -0.06
CA LEU A 91 -11.17 -2.37 -0.04
C LEU A 91 -10.77 -0.93 0.30
N LEU A 92 -11.44 0.06 -0.29
CA LEU A 92 -11.22 1.47 0.04
C LEU A 92 -11.41 1.73 1.54
N ARG A 93 -12.50 1.22 2.11
CA ARG A 93 -12.78 1.33 3.54
C ARG A 93 -11.73 0.61 4.39
N MET A 94 -11.30 -0.58 3.99
CA MET A 94 -10.26 -1.36 4.66
C MET A 94 -8.96 -0.56 4.75
N TYR A 95 -8.47 0.01 3.64
CA TYR A 95 -7.24 0.81 3.64
C TYR A 95 -7.38 2.12 4.41
N THR A 96 -8.55 2.77 4.34
CA THR A 96 -8.82 3.97 5.15
C THR A 96 -8.80 3.66 6.64
N LYS A 97 -9.35 2.52 7.06
CA LYS A 97 -9.29 2.07 8.46
C LYS A 97 -7.87 1.70 8.89
N TRP A 98 -7.09 1.06 8.01
CA TRP A 98 -5.68 0.80 8.27
C TRP A 98 -4.90 2.11 8.51
N ALA A 99 -5.19 3.14 7.74
CA ALA A 99 -4.54 4.44 7.84
C ALA A 99 -4.90 5.23 9.11
N THR A 100 -6.05 4.94 9.74
CA THR A 100 -6.57 5.65 10.92
C THR A 100 -6.65 4.74 12.15
N PRO A 101 -5.52 4.17 12.63
CA PRO A 101 -5.51 3.33 13.82
C PRO A 101 -5.85 4.14 15.07
N SER A 102 -6.46 3.51 16.06
CA SER A 102 -6.55 4.08 17.41
C SER A 102 -5.14 4.15 18.05
N ALA A 103 -4.97 5.01 19.04
CA ALA A 103 -3.64 5.31 19.62
C ALA A 103 -2.87 4.05 20.10
N HIS A 104 -3.59 3.03 20.56
CA HIS A 104 -2.99 1.76 21.02
C HIS A 104 -2.71 0.76 19.88
N GLU A 105 -3.22 1.00 18.67
CA GLU A 105 -2.98 0.18 17.48
C GLU A 105 -1.83 0.73 16.61
N VAL A 106 -1.35 1.94 16.92
CA VAL A 106 -0.22 2.52 16.19
C VAL A 106 1.02 1.65 16.36
N SER A 107 1.60 1.23 15.24
CA SER A 107 2.80 0.39 15.19
C SER A 107 3.71 0.79 14.01
N THR A 108 4.87 0.15 13.93
CA THR A 108 5.78 0.35 12.77
C THR A 108 5.13 -0.08 11.44
N LEU A 109 4.26 -1.08 11.47
CA LEU A 109 3.53 -1.58 10.30
C LEU A 109 2.17 -0.89 10.10
N ARG A 110 1.74 -0.09 11.08
CA ARG A 110 0.51 0.70 11.05
C ARG A 110 0.75 2.06 11.72
N PRO A 111 1.55 2.94 11.09
CA PRO A 111 2.01 4.18 11.74
C PRO A 111 0.94 5.26 11.87
N GLY A 112 -0.22 5.05 11.24
CA GLY A 112 -1.21 6.08 10.99
C GLY A 112 -0.81 6.96 9.80
N CYS A 113 -1.78 7.26 8.95
CA CYS A 113 -1.59 8.09 7.77
C CYS A 113 -2.75 9.07 7.63
N GLU A 114 -2.46 10.27 7.16
CA GLU A 114 -3.48 11.16 6.64
C GLU A 114 -3.96 10.64 5.29
N THR A 115 -5.27 10.61 5.06
CA THR A 115 -5.86 10.10 3.82
C THR A 115 -6.49 11.24 3.03
N ASP A 116 -6.14 11.34 1.75
CA ASP A 116 -6.70 12.31 0.83
C ASP A 116 -7.33 11.59 -0.37
N LEU A 117 -8.66 11.61 -0.43
CA LEU A 117 -9.42 10.96 -1.49
C LEU A 117 -9.40 11.83 -2.75
N LEU A 118 -8.64 11.41 -3.76
CA LEU A 118 -8.46 12.17 -4.99
C LEU A 118 -9.63 12.04 -5.96
N ASP A 119 -10.10 10.81 -6.16
CA ASP A 119 -11.13 10.51 -7.13
C ASP A 119 -11.92 9.25 -6.77
N THR A 120 -13.21 9.25 -7.11
CA THR A 120 -14.08 8.08 -7.03
C THR A 120 -14.97 8.01 -8.24
N ALA A 121 -15.04 6.85 -8.86
CA ALA A 121 -15.98 6.56 -9.93
C ALA A 121 -17.14 5.73 -9.37
N PRO A 122 -18.38 6.27 -9.29
CA PRO A 122 -19.52 5.54 -8.74
C PRO A 122 -19.82 4.28 -9.52
N GLY A 123 -20.29 3.24 -8.83
CA GLY A 123 -20.80 2.01 -9.41
C GLY A 123 -22.14 2.22 -10.13
N ASP A 124 -22.59 1.19 -10.85
CA ASP A 124 -23.84 1.26 -11.63
C ASP A 124 -25.07 1.19 -10.74
N GLN A 125 -25.06 0.36 -9.69
CA GLN A 125 -26.16 0.19 -8.72
C GLN A 125 -25.66 0.26 -7.27
N ALA A 126 -24.42 -0.15 -7.01
CA ALA A 126 -23.79 -0.12 -5.70
C ALA A 126 -22.26 -0.06 -5.85
N GLY A 127 -21.58 0.33 -4.79
CA GLY A 127 -20.12 0.35 -4.73
C GLY A 127 -19.46 1.37 -5.67
N LEU A 128 -18.21 1.11 -6.03
CA LEU A 128 -17.36 1.98 -6.85
C LEU A 128 -16.78 1.21 -8.04
N LYS A 129 -16.68 1.86 -9.20
CA LYS A 129 -15.90 1.36 -10.35
C LYS A 129 -14.40 1.58 -10.17
N GLY A 130 -14.04 2.57 -9.39
CA GLY A 130 -12.66 2.88 -9.04
C GLY A 130 -12.58 3.94 -7.96
N ALA A 131 -11.45 3.96 -7.26
CA ALA A 131 -11.12 4.99 -6.28
C ALA A 131 -9.60 5.23 -6.31
N THR A 132 -9.18 6.48 -6.09
CA THR A 132 -7.77 6.85 -5.94
C THR A 132 -7.60 7.65 -4.67
N VAL A 133 -6.70 7.21 -3.79
CA VAL A 133 -6.43 7.80 -2.47
C VAL A 133 -4.94 8.03 -2.31
N ILE A 134 -4.54 9.15 -1.72
CA ILE A 134 -3.18 9.35 -1.21
C ILE A 134 -3.17 9.03 0.28
N PHE A 135 -2.18 8.26 0.70
CA PHE A 135 -1.86 7.99 2.09
C PHE A 135 -0.57 8.73 2.44
N ARG A 136 -0.67 9.79 3.26
CA ARG A 136 0.47 10.58 3.71
C ARG A 136 0.86 10.13 5.11
N GLY A 137 2.02 9.51 5.21
CA GLY A 137 2.52 9.00 6.47
C GLY A 137 3.87 8.33 6.33
N ARG A 138 4.48 8.06 7.48
CA ARG A 138 5.80 7.45 7.54
C ARG A 138 5.80 6.09 6.85
N ARG A 139 6.55 5.95 5.74
CA ARG A 139 6.70 4.71 4.97
C ARG A 139 5.40 4.16 4.37
N ALA A 140 4.44 5.04 4.10
CA ALA A 140 3.14 4.62 3.56
C ALA A 140 3.29 3.79 2.28
N TYR A 141 4.15 4.22 1.35
CA TYR A 141 4.43 3.45 0.13
C TYR A 141 5.10 2.12 0.42
N GLY A 142 6.15 2.10 1.27
CA GLY A 142 6.87 0.87 1.60
C GLY A 142 5.97 -0.20 2.22
N LEU A 143 4.99 0.19 3.02
CA LEU A 143 4.01 -0.68 3.66
C LEU A 143 2.93 -1.13 2.67
N LEU A 144 2.25 -0.19 2.02
CA LEU A 144 1.13 -0.47 1.12
C LEU A 144 1.55 -1.16 -0.18
N ARG A 145 2.83 -1.13 -0.55
CA ARG A 145 3.34 -1.87 -1.71
C ARG A 145 3.08 -3.39 -1.60
N SER A 146 2.95 -3.93 -0.41
CA SER A 146 2.53 -5.31 -0.16
C SER A 146 1.13 -5.60 -0.72
N GLU A 147 0.29 -4.58 -0.87
CA GLU A 147 -1.08 -4.69 -1.34
C GLU A 147 -1.22 -4.55 -2.86
N HIS A 148 -0.12 -4.29 -3.57
CA HIS A 148 -0.13 -4.15 -5.03
C HIS A 148 -0.43 -5.47 -5.72
N GLY A 149 -1.56 -5.56 -6.44
CA GLY A 149 -1.99 -6.73 -7.21
C GLY A 149 -3.49 -6.98 -7.18
N VAL A 150 -3.89 -8.18 -7.55
CA VAL A 150 -5.30 -8.55 -7.65
C VAL A 150 -5.80 -9.15 -6.33
N HIS A 151 -6.88 -8.58 -5.81
CA HIS A 151 -7.58 -9.04 -4.61
C HIS A 151 -8.87 -9.77 -5.00
N ARG A 152 -9.01 -11.02 -4.56
CA ARG A 152 -10.16 -11.86 -4.85
C ARG A 152 -11.06 -11.99 -3.63
N LEU A 153 -12.34 -11.70 -3.80
CA LEU A 153 -13.38 -11.92 -2.80
C LEU A 153 -14.27 -13.09 -3.21
N VAL A 154 -14.55 -13.99 -2.25
CA VAL A 154 -15.52 -15.08 -2.39
C VAL A 154 -16.54 -14.97 -1.27
N ARG A 155 -17.80 -14.65 -1.62
CA ARG A 155 -18.89 -14.53 -0.66
C ARG A 155 -20.24 -14.89 -1.26
N ILE A 156 -21.26 -15.03 -0.42
CA ILE A 156 -22.65 -15.02 -0.88
C ILE A 156 -22.98 -13.58 -1.29
N SER A 157 -23.46 -13.40 -2.53
CA SER A 157 -23.77 -12.08 -3.05
C SER A 157 -25.01 -11.48 -2.35
N PRO A 158 -24.91 -10.27 -1.80
CA PRO A 158 -26.08 -9.56 -1.28
C PRO A 158 -27.00 -9.02 -2.39
N PHE A 159 -26.53 -9.01 -3.65
CA PHE A 159 -27.25 -8.52 -4.82
C PHE A 159 -27.94 -9.63 -5.62
N ASP A 160 -27.60 -10.90 -5.35
CA ASP A 160 -28.22 -12.05 -6.00
C ASP A 160 -29.45 -12.54 -5.21
N GLN A 161 -30.63 -12.48 -5.83
CA GLN A 161 -31.87 -12.93 -5.22
C GLN A 161 -31.83 -14.42 -4.80
N ASN A 162 -31.01 -15.23 -5.46
CA ASN A 162 -30.83 -16.65 -5.15
C ASN A 162 -29.75 -16.93 -4.11
N HIS A 163 -29.15 -15.91 -3.51
CA HIS A 163 -28.09 -16.03 -2.51
C HIS A 163 -26.92 -16.95 -2.93
N ARG A 164 -26.58 -16.94 -4.21
CA ARG A 164 -25.46 -17.73 -4.74
C ARG A 164 -24.13 -17.14 -4.33
N ARG A 165 -23.15 -18.02 -4.25
CA ARG A 165 -21.77 -17.64 -3.99
C ARG A 165 -21.14 -17.07 -5.26
N HIS A 166 -20.64 -15.83 -5.18
CA HIS A 166 -19.95 -15.13 -6.26
C HIS A 166 -18.47 -14.96 -5.94
N THR A 167 -17.70 -14.81 -7.00
CA THR A 167 -16.28 -14.46 -6.93
C THR A 167 -16.09 -13.12 -7.63
N SER A 168 -15.47 -12.17 -6.95
CA SER A 168 -15.25 -10.83 -7.42
C SER A 168 -13.76 -10.47 -7.34
N PHE A 169 -13.29 -9.68 -8.26
CA PHE A 169 -11.90 -9.25 -8.34
C PHE A 169 -11.80 -7.74 -8.35
N ALA A 170 -10.76 -7.22 -7.71
CA ALA A 170 -10.36 -5.83 -7.79
C ALA A 170 -8.84 -5.75 -7.93
N LEU A 171 -8.34 -4.83 -8.74
CA LEU A 171 -6.94 -4.53 -8.87
C LEU A 171 -6.58 -3.37 -7.97
N VAL A 172 -5.56 -3.53 -7.16
CA VAL A 172 -4.95 -2.49 -6.34
C VAL A 172 -3.59 -2.15 -6.93
N GLU A 173 -3.41 -0.90 -7.32
CA GLU A 173 -2.13 -0.36 -7.79
C GLU A 173 -1.59 0.59 -6.74
N VAL A 174 -0.34 0.40 -6.33
CA VAL A 174 0.32 1.24 -5.34
C VAL A 174 1.55 1.89 -5.96
N MET A 175 1.64 3.21 -5.85
CA MET A 175 2.71 4.03 -6.41
C MET A 175 3.24 4.99 -5.34
N PRO A 176 4.52 5.41 -5.40
CA PRO A 176 5.01 6.48 -4.54
C PRO A 176 4.40 7.84 -4.96
N GLU A 177 4.10 8.71 -3.99
CA GLU A 177 3.93 10.15 -4.26
C GLU A 177 5.33 10.75 -4.35
N LEU A 178 5.71 11.22 -5.54
CA LEU A 178 7.04 11.83 -5.74
C LEU A 178 7.02 13.28 -5.28
N ASP A 179 8.08 13.71 -4.59
CA ASP A 179 8.29 15.11 -4.22
C ASP A 179 8.68 15.95 -5.44
N ASP A 180 8.45 17.29 -5.38
CA ASP A 180 8.74 18.20 -6.49
C ASP A 180 10.21 18.14 -6.96
N ALA A 181 11.15 17.72 -6.10
CA ALA A 181 12.57 17.54 -6.43
C ALA A 181 12.84 16.24 -7.21
N GLU A 182 12.10 15.18 -6.93
CA GLU A 182 12.20 13.86 -7.61
C GLU A 182 11.34 13.82 -8.87
N GLU A 183 10.28 14.64 -8.93
CA GLU A 183 9.46 14.88 -10.12
C GLU A 183 10.29 15.43 -11.30
N ASN A 184 11.41 16.10 -11.05
CA ASN A 184 12.30 16.62 -12.09
C ASN A 184 13.09 15.53 -12.85
N GLU A 185 13.12 14.29 -12.38
CA GLU A 185 13.72 13.18 -13.15
C GLU A 185 12.80 12.66 -14.27
N VAL A 186 11.51 12.96 -14.22
CA VAL A 186 10.57 12.65 -15.30
C VAL A 186 10.24 13.95 -16.02
N GLU A 187 11.05 14.31 -17.01
CA GLU A 187 10.73 15.44 -17.91
C GLU A 187 9.50 15.09 -18.73
N ILE A 188 8.40 15.79 -18.45
CA ILE A 188 7.18 15.69 -19.26
C ILE A 188 7.15 16.88 -20.20
N ASN A 189 7.32 16.61 -21.50
CA ASN A 189 7.13 17.64 -22.49
C ASN A 189 5.64 18.03 -22.57
N PRO A 190 5.27 19.30 -22.42
CA PRO A 190 3.88 19.74 -22.56
C PRO A 190 3.23 19.37 -23.90
N ASP A 191 4.01 19.25 -24.97
CA ASP A 191 3.53 18.88 -26.30
C ASP A 191 3.10 17.40 -26.40
N ASP A 192 3.57 16.56 -25.47
CA ASP A 192 3.18 15.16 -25.37
C ASP A 192 1.90 14.95 -24.56
N LEU A 193 1.29 16.04 -24.05
CA LEU A 193 0.09 15.98 -23.24
C LEU A 193 -1.14 16.45 -24.02
N ARG A 194 -2.14 15.60 -24.07
CA ARG A 194 -3.49 16.01 -24.45
C ARG A 194 -4.33 16.19 -23.18
N ILE A 195 -4.81 17.42 -22.98
CA ILE A 195 -5.62 17.81 -21.82
C ILE A 195 -7.04 18.11 -22.29
N ASP A 196 -7.98 17.27 -21.88
CA ASP A 196 -9.40 17.41 -22.15
C ASP A 196 -10.11 17.83 -20.86
N THR A 197 -10.96 18.85 -20.95
CA THR A 197 -11.84 19.27 -19.84
C THR A 197 -13.25 18.81 -20.12
N TYR A 198 -13.95 18.34 -19.10
CA TYR A 198 -15.31 17.85 -19.22
C TYR A 198 -16.13 18.16 -17.96
N ARG A 199 -17.44 17.98 -18.07
CA ARG A 199 -18.35 18.18 -16.92
C ARG A 199 -18.24 17.01 -15.97
N SER A 200 -17.96 17.30 -14.69
CA SER A 200 -17.98 16.26 -13.65
C SER A 200 -19.36 15.62 -13.55
N THR A 201 -19.40 14.28 -13.51
CA THR A 201 -20.61 13.52 -13.25
C THR A 201 -20.62 13.05 -11.80
N GLY A 202 -21.55 13.56 -10.98
CA GLY A 202 -21.67 13.19 -9.57
C GLY A 202 -22.91 13.75 -8.94
N ALA A 203 -23.28 13.26 -7.75
CA ALA A 203 -24.39 13.77 -6.92
C ALA A 203 -23.99 15.13 -6.31
N GLY A 204 -24.10 16.20 -7.10
CA GLY A 204 -23.83 17.59 -6.68
C GLY A 204 -24.85 18.52 -7.29
N GLY A 205 -25.15 19.65 -6.59
CA GLY A 205 -26.15 20.64 -6.98
C GLY A 205 -25.88 21.29 -8.33
N GLN A 206 -26.81 22.14 -8.80
CA GLN A 206 -26.85 22.79 -10.13
C GLN A 206 -25.51 23.42 -10.61
N HIS A 207 -24.56 23.69 -9.72
CA HIS A 207 -23.28 24.33 -10.05
C HIS A 207 -22.25 23.34 -10.59
N VAL A 208 -22.27 22.09 -10.11
CA VAL A 208 -21.34 21.02 -10.52
C VAL A 208 -21.61 20.58 -11.97
N ASN A 209 -22.86 20.61 -12.38
CA ASN A 209 -23.30 20.19 -13.71
C ASN A 209 -23.17 21.27 -14.81
N LYS A 210 -22.72 22.50 -14.47
CA LYS A 210 -22.60 23.62 -15.42
C LYS A 210 -21.17 24.02 -15.74
N THR A 211 -20.18 23.60 -14.96
CA THR A 211 -18.78 23.98 -15.13
C THR A 211 -17.93 22.78 -15.55
N ASP A 212 -17.11 22.95 -16.59
CA ASP A 212 -16.16 21.93 -17.06
C ASP A 212 -14.92 21.90 -16.13
N SER A 213 -15.13 21.48 -14.86
CA SER A 213 -14.08 21.44 -13.84
C SER A 213 -13.27 20.14 -13.84
N ALA A 214 -13.80 19.06 -14.39
CA ALA A 214 -13.09 17.78 -14.50
C ALA A 214 -12.02 17.83 -15.58
N VAL A 215 -10.86 17.25 -15.29
CA VAL A 215 -9.69 17.23 -16.17
C VAL A 215 -9.30 15.80 -16.46
N ARG A 216 -9.08 15.52 -17.75
CA ARG A 216 -8.47 14.29 -18.25
C ARG A 216 -7.16 14.65 -18.92
N ILE A 217 -6.07 14.04 -18.48
CA ILE A 217 -4.75 14.19 -19.12
C ILE A 217 -4.36 12.85 -19.74
N THR A 218 -4.04 12.88 -21.02
CA THR A 218 -3.52 11.72 -21.75
C THR A 218 -2.10 12.03 -22.17
N HIS A 219 -1.15 11.19 -21.77
CA HIS A 219 0.22 11.24 -22.26
C HIS A 219 0.29 10.47 -23.58
N LEU A 220 0.51 11.19 -24.68
CA LEU A 220 0.41 10.66 -26.04
C LEU A 220 1.40 9.52 -26.32
N PRO A 221 2.70 9.60 -25.92
CA PRO A 221 3.67 8.55 -26.21
C PRO A 221 3.38 7.23 -25.50
N THR A 222 2.90 7.26 -24.25
CA THR A 222 2.65 6.05 -23.45
C THR A 222 1.19 5.62 -23.43
N GLY A 223 0.27 6.48 -23.89
CA GLY A 223 -1.17 6.24 -23.82
C GLY A 223 -1.76 6.26 -22.39
N ILE A 224 -0.99 6.65 -21.38
CA ILE A 224 -1.46 6.72 -19.98
C ILE A 224 -2.48 7.84 -19.87
N VAL A 225 -3.64 7.50 -19.28
CA VAL A 225 -4.75 8.41 -19.05
C VAL A 225 -4.96 8.60 -17.56
N VAL A 226 -5.04 9.85 -17.12
CA VAL A 226 -5.38 10.24 -15.74
C VAL A 226 -6.58 11.17 -15.75
N GLN A 227 -7.50 10.98 -14.81
CA GLN A 227 -8.69 11.81 -14.65
C GLN A 227 -8.73 12.33 -13.20
N CYS A 228 -9.14 13.61 -13.05
CA CYS A 228 -9.41 14.21 -11.75
C CYS A 228 -10.63 15.13 -11.83
N GLN A 229 -11.59 14.94 -10.90
CA GLN A 229 -12.84 15.73 -10.84
C GLN A 229 -13.23 16.14 -9.42
N ASN A 230 -12.32 15.94 -8.46
CA ASN A 230 -12.64 16.04 -7.04
C ASN A 230 -12.75 17.48 -6.53
N GLU A 231 -12.04 18.42 -7.15
CA GLU A 231 -12.03 19.81 -6.78
C GLU A 231 -13.00 20.64 -7.64
N ARG A 232 -13.53 21.72 -7.03
CA ARG A 232 -14.35 22.70 -7.77
C ARG A 232 -13.53 23.56 -8.75
N SER A 233 -12.21 23.59 -8.55
CA SER A 233 -11.27 24.36 -9.37
C SER A 233 -10.62 23.47 -10.42
N GLN A 234 -10.82 23.80 -11.69
CA GLN A 234 -10.14 23.15 -12.82
C GLN A 234 -8.61 23.17 -12.69
N ILE A 235 -8.06 24.29 -12.17
CA ILE A 235 -6.61 24.44 -11.97
C ILE A 235 -6.09 23.39 -10.96
N LYS A 236 -6.77 23.26 -9.82
CA LYS A 236 -6.41 22.25 -8.81
C LYS A 236 -6.54 20.83 -9.33
N ASN A 237 -7.63 20.51 -10.05
CA ASN A 237 -7.80 19.21 -10.70
C ASN A 237 -6.68 18.92 -11.70
N ARG A 238 -6.21 19.93 -12.45
CA ARG A 238 -5.09 19.79 -13.37
C ARG A 238 -3.78 19.51 -12.62
N GLU A 239 -3.48 20.22 -11.55
CA GLU A 239 -2.28 20.02 -10.74
C GLU A 239 -2.24 18.60 -10.15
N ILE A 240 -3.37 18.16 -9.56
CA ILE A 240 -3.49 16.80 -9.01
C ILE A 240 -3.35 15.74 -10.10
N ALA A 241 -4.02 15.90 -11.24
CA ALA A 241 -3.92 14.98 -12.36
C ALA A 241 -2.48 14.91 -12.91
N MET A 242 -1.74 16.02 -12.92
CA MET A 242 -0.33 16.06 -13.31
C MET A 242 0.54 15.27 -12.33
N LYS A 243 0.33 15.42 -11.02
CA LYS A 243 1.06 14.62 -10.00
C LYS A 243 0.84 13.13 -10.21
N VAL A 244 -0.41 12.71 -10.35
CA VAL A 244 -0.73 11.29 -10.60
C VAL A 244 -0.14 10.81 -11.92
N LEU A 245 -0.14 11.64 -12.98
CA LEU A 245 0.47 11.28 -14.27
C LEU A 245 1.98 11.05 -14.11
N ARG A 246 2.69 11.94 -13.41
CA ARG A 246 4.14 11.79 -13.17
C ARG A 246 4.45 10.48 -12.43
N SER A 247 3.70 10.18 -11.37
CA SER A 247 3.87 8.91 -10.65
C SER A 247 3.64 7.69 -11.54
N ARG A 248 2.64 7.73 -12.44
CA ARG A 248 2.39 6.63 -13.39
C ARG A 248 3.50 6.52 -14.45
N LEU A 249 4.02 7.62 -14.97
CA LEU A 249 5.13 7.62 -15.91
C LEU A 249 6.40 7.06 -15.28
N PHE A 250 6.69 7.45 -14.04
CA PHE A 250 7.82 6.91 -13.29
C PHE A 250 7.71 5.39 -13.11
N GLN A 251 6.53 4.90 -12.70
CA GLN A 251 6.31 3.46 -12.61
C GLN A 251 6.50 2.75 -13.95
N HIS A 252 6.01 3.34 -15.02
CA HIS A 252 6.20 2.80 -16.37
C HIS A 252 7.68 2.72 -16.76
N GLN A 253 8.47 3.77 -16.49
CA GLN A 253 9.91 3.76 -16.73
C GLN A 253 10.63 2.68 -15.90
N GLN A 254 10.26 2.49 -14.65
CA GLN A 254 10.81 1.41 -13.82
C GLN A 254 10.47 0.02 -14.36
N GLN A 255 9.24 -0.16 -14.83
CA GLN A 255 8.83 -1.43 -15.45
C GLN A 255 9.58 -1.69 -16.76
N GLU A 256 9.81 -0.68 -17.59
CA GLU A 256 10.61 -0.82 -18.82
C GLU A 256 12.08 -1.15 -18.50
N ALA A 257 12.65 -0.50 -17.47
CA ALA A 257 13.99 -0.81 -17.02
C ALA A 257 14.12 -2.25 -16.46
N ALA A 258 13.11 -2.70 -15.74
CA ALA A 258 13.03 -4.09 -15.25
C ALA A 258 12.88 -5.08 -16.42
N ARG A 259 11.99 -4.80 -17.38
CA ARG A 259 11.82 -5.63 -18.60
C ARG A 259 13.10 -5.74 -19.40
N ARG A 260 13.83 -4.63 -19.62
CA ARG A 260 15.13 -4.65 -20.31
C ARG A 260 16.16 -5.51 -19.58
N ARG A 261 16.16 -5.49 -18.23
CA ARG A 261 17.04 -6.37 -17.45
C ARG A 261 16.65 -7.84 -17.59
N ASP A 262 15.34 -8.15 -17.61
CA ASP A 262 14.84 -9.51 -17.79
C ASP A 262 15.08 -10.03 -19.22
N GLU A 263 14.92 -9.18 -20.25
CA GLU A 263 15.28 -9.50 -21.64
C GLU A 263 16.78 -9.80 -21.80
N LEU A 264 17.65 -9.06 -21.09
CA LEU A 264 19.09 -9.32 -21.07
C LEU A 264 19.46 -10.61 -20.28
N ARG A 265 18.59 -11.06 -19.38
CA ARG A 265 18.77 -12.32 -18.61
C ARG A 265 18.21 -13.57 -19.29
N GLY A 266 17.46 -13.44 -20.41
CA GLY A 266 16.82 -14.57 -21.08
C GLY A 266 15.49 -14.99 -20.44
N GLU A 267 14.51 -15.23 -21.31
CA GLU A 267 13.07 -15.40 -21.03
C GLU A 267 12.69 -16.13 -19.72
N LYS A 268 12.05 -15.39 -18.79
CA LYS A 268 10.99 -15.96 -17.97
C LYS A 268 9.65 -15.52 -18.55
N MET A 269 8.88 -16.47 -19.09
CA MET A 269 7.55 -16.22 -19.63
C MET A 269 6.65 -15.56 -18.57
N PRO A 270 5.89 -14.50 -18.91
CA PRO A 270 4.86 -13.97 -18.01
C PRO A 270 3.74 -15.00 -17.90
N ALA A 271 3.46 -15.44 -16.68
CA ALA A 271 2.26 -16.21 -16.39
C ALA A 271 1.05 -15.26 -16.41
N ASP A 272 0.34 -15.21 -17.50
CA ASP A 272 -0.96 -14.57 -17.63
C ASP A 272 -1.99 -15.25 -16.72
N PHE A 273 -2.93 -14.45 -16.17
CA PHE A 273 -4.08 -14.85 -15.32
C PHE A 273 -3.79 -15.35 -13.90
N GLY A 274 -2.65 -15.06 -13.28
CA GLY A 274 -2.28 -15.53 -11.96
C GLY A 274 -1.84 -14.48 -10.94
N ASN A 275 -1.95 -13.19 -11.21
CA ASN A 275 -1.43 -12.12 -10.32
C ASN A 275 -2.30 -11.86 -9.08
N GLN A 276 -3.09 -12.86 -8.67
CA GLN A 276 -3.88 -12.83 -7.47
C GLN A 276 -2.95 -12.91 -6.26
N ILE A 277 -2.86 -11.80 -5.52
CA ILE A 277 -2.00 -11.72 -4.33
C ILE A 277 -2.72 -12.19 -3.07
N ARG A 278 -4.04 -11.91 -2.96
CA ARG A 278 -4.79 -12.21 -1.75
C ARG A 278 -6.20 -12.69 -2.03
N ASN A 279 -6.59 -13.76 -1.30
CA ASN A 279 -7.91 -14.34 -1.34
C ASN A 279 -8.65 -14.06 -0.05
N TYR A 280 -9.85 -13.50 -0.16
CA TYR A 280 -10.77 -13.27 0.93
C TYR A 280 -11.97 -14.19 0.75
N VAL A 281 -12.11 -15.16 1.65
CA VAL A 281 -13.23 -16.12 1.66
C VAL A 281 -14.09 -15.85 2.88
N LEU A 282 -15.36 -15.51 2.67
CA LEU A 282 -16.32 -15.27 3.74
C LEU A 282 -17.25 -16.47 3.96
N GLN A 283 -17.51 -17.26 2.92
CA GLN A 283 -18.34 -18.48 2.96
C GLN A 283 -17.77 -19.58 2.05
N PRO A 284 -17.83 -20.87 2.43
CA PRO A 284 -18.47 -21.46 3.62
C PRO A 284 -17.62 -21.38 4.90
N TYR A 285 -16.38 -20.94 4.81
CA TYR A 285 -15.46 -20.71 5.92
C TYR A 285 -14.89 -19.30 5.78
N THR A 286 -14.33 -18.76 6.85
CA THR A 286 -13.70 -17.45 6.88
C THR A 286 -12.19 -17.59 6.82
N LEU A 287 -11.56 -17.01 5.80
CA LEU A 287 -10.10 -17.03 5.62
C LEU A 287 -9.66 -15.89 4.73
N VAL A 288 -8.60 -15.20 5.13
CA VAL A 288 -7.81 -14.36 4.23
C VAL A 288 -6.43 -15.02 4.06
N LYS A 289 -6.02 -15.24 2.81
CA LYS A 289 -4.75 -15.87 2.47
C LYS A 289 -3.98 -15.04 1.46
N ASP A 290 -2.74 -14.71 1.77
CA ASP A 290 -1.79 -14.17 0.79
C ASP A 290 -1.13 -15.35 0.05
N VAL A 291 -1.25 -15.34 -1.28
CA VAL A 291 -0.79 -16.45 -2.13
C VAL A 291 0.74 -16.45 -2.26
N ARG A 292 1.37 -15.28 -2.15
CA ARG A 292 2.83 -15.09 -2.31
C ARG A 292 3.59 -15.60 -1.09
N THR A 293 3.10 -15.24 0.09
CA THR A 293 3.78 -15.50 1.37
C THR A 293 3.25 -16.73 2.11
N GLY A 294 2.04 -17.20 1.73
CA GLY A 294 1.35 -18.27 2.42
C GLY A 294 0.72 -17.86 3.76
N VAL A 295 0.82 -16.58 4.16
CA VAL A 295 0.21 -16.08 5.40
C VAL A 295 -1.30 -16.22 5.35
N GLU A 296 -1.90 -16.77 6.41
CA GLU A 296 -3.33 -17.01 6.55
C GLU A 296 -3.88 -16.38 7.83
N VAL A 297 -5.02 -15.70 7.74
CA VAL A 297 -5.74 -15.09 8.87
C VAL A 297 -7.20 -15.52 8.83
N GLY A 298 -7.68 -16.19 9.87
CA GLY A 298 -9.06 -16.69 9.98
C GLY A 298 -10.08 -15.58 10.30
N ASN A 299 -9.64 -14.52 11.00
CA ASN A 299 -10.51 -13.39 11.34
C ASN A 299 -10.59 -12.39 10.16
N VAL A 300 -11.43 -12.72 9.17
CA VAL A 300 -11.62 -11.87 7.98
C VAL A 300 -12.13 -10.47 8.35
N GLN A 301 -12.97 -10.36 9.39
CA GLN A 301 -13.53 -9.06 9.78
C GLN A 301 -12.43 -8.12 10.31
N ALA A 302 -11.51 -8.61 11.11
CA ALA A 302 -10.37 -7.82 11.60
C ALA A 302 -9.51 -7.29 10.43
N VAL A 303 -9.26 -8.14 9.42
CA VAL A 303 -8.55 -7.71 8.20
C VAL A 303 -9.33 -6.62 7.45
N LEU A 304 -10.64 -6.78 7.26
CA LEU A 304 -11.50 -5.77 6.62
C LEU A 304 -11.65 -4.50 7.47
N ASP A 305 -11.35 -4.58 8.76
CA ASP A 305 -11.29 -3.44 9.68
C ASP A 305 -9.88 -2.81 9.77
N GLY A 306 -8.95 -3.27 8.92
CA GLY A 306 -7.65 -2.63 8.70
C GLY A 306 -6.47 -3.32 9.38
N GLU A 307 -6.62 -4.52 9.97
CA GLU A 307 -5.50 -5.29 10.52
C GLU A 307 -4.73 -5.99 9.39
N LEU A 308 -3.83 -5.26 8.71
CA LEU A 308 -3.04 -5.75 7.58
C LEU A 308 -1.62 -6.17 7.98
N GLU A 309 -1.20 -5.92 9.21
CA GLU A 309 0.16 -6.11 9.72
C GLU A 309 0.74 -7.51 9.42
N PRO A 310 0.00 -8.62 9.60
CA PRO A 310 0.54 -9.95 9.32
C PRO A 310 0.93 -10.16 7.85
N PHE A 311 0.16 -9.55 6.94
CA PHE A 311 0.42 -9.65 5.50
C PHE A 311 1.56 -8.73 5.06
N VAL A 312 1.63 -7.52 5.60
CA VAL A 312 2.72 -6.57 5.35
C VAL A 312 4.04 -7.15 5.81
N GLU A 313 4.09 -7.67 7.05
CA GLU A 313 5.28 -8.30 7.61
C GLU A 313 5.71 -9.54 6.82
N GLY A 314 4.75 -10.43 6.51
CA GLY A 314 5.00 -11.62 5.72
C GLY A 314 5.57 -11.30 4.35
N TRP A 315 5.04 -10.26 3.69
CA TRP A 315 5.52 -9.82 2.39
C TRP A 315 6.93 -9.19 2.46
N LEU A 316 7.20 -8.38 3.47
CA LEU A 316 8.52 -7.79 3.66
C LEU A 316 9.59 -8.88 3.86
N ARG A 317 9.32 -9.90 4.67
CA ARG A 317 10.22 -11.04 4.90
C ARG A 317 10.41 -11.89 3.63
N TRP A 318 9.33 -12.19 2.92
CA TRP A 318 9.37 -12.95 1.67
C TRP A 318 10.24 -12.25 0.62
N ARG A 319 10.11 -10.94 0.47
CA ARG A 319 10.92 -10.15 -0.47
C ARG A 319 12.42 -10.14 -0.16
N LEU A 320 12.81 -10.25 1.11
CA LEU A 320 14.21 -10.43 1.51
C LEU A 320 14.74 -11.80 1.09
N GLY A 321 13.97 -12.87 1.29
CA GLY A 321 14.31 -14.21 0.89
C GLY A 321 14.60 -14.30 -0.61
N GLU A 322 13.73 -13.74 -1.46
CA GLU A 322 13.96 -13.70 -2.91
C GLU A 322 15.25 -12.94 -3.30
N ARG A 323 15.58 -11.84 -2.62
CA ARG A 323 16.82 -11.09 -2.90
C ARG A 323 18.07 -11.86 -2.53
N THR A 324 18.01 -12.66 -1.47
CA THR A 324 19.15 -13.45 -1.03
C THR A 324 19.43 -14.60 -2.02
N GLU A 325 18.38 -15.21 -2.57
CA GLU A 325 18.50 -16.25 -3.61
C GLU A 325 19.02 -15.71 -4.95
N GLN A 326 18.68 -14.45 -5.31
CA GLN A 326 19.20 -13.82 -6.54
C GLN A 326 20.63 -13.30 -6.41
N SER A 327 21.15 -13.18 -5.18
CA SER A 327 22.50 -12.69 -4.90
C SER A 327 23.51 -13.81 -4.62
N ALA A 328 23.06 -15.06 -4.54
CA ALA A 328 23.86 -16.26 -4.36
C ALA A 328 24.01 -17.03 -5.67
#